data_bf7d03fd6d7e112fc818c60fa38337ec
#
_entry.id   bf7d03fd6d7e112fc818c60fa38337ec
#
_cell.length_a   1.000
_cell.length_b   1.000
_cell.length_c   1.000
_cell.angle_alpha   90.00
_cell.angle_beta   90.00
_cell.angle_gamma   90.00
#
_symmetry.space_group_name_H-M   'P 1'
#
loop_
_entity.id
_entity.type
_entity.pdbx_description
1 polymer ?
#
loop_
_entity_poly.entity_id
_entity_poly.type
_entity_poly.pdbx_seq_one_letter_code
_entity_poly.pdbx_strand_id
1 'polypeptide(L)'
;MASVTAAVTQQGHKTQLKLAFCLYKYFPYGGLQRDFLKIALSCQQQGHEIRVYTLGWQGDVPEGIDVTIVPVSAFTNHTLYKRFSEWVRQNLHLDPVDAVVGINKMPDLDVYYAADSCYEEKANSQRGWMYRLLPRYRHFSVYERAVFGRESKTEILMISKVQKPFFDHHYQTQEDRIQFLPPGISRDRVVPDDVVLRRRAKRADLGLNDDDKMLLMVGSGFVKKGLDRALYAVRALPRSQRRKVRFFVIGEDNPAPFKRLMFLLGLSANVTILSGQDDIPDFMFAADLLILPALDEAAGIVLLESVVAGLPVLTTENCGYAHYVTEADMGELVPMPFEQKVLNEKLAKMLGDQNRPSWIEKGRQFAGSADIYSLHQNAAEKIEQVALRKIEAGSGKTIAFCLFKYFPYGGLQRDFIRIALEVQTRGFNIRIYTLEWEGDIPDGFEIIIVPVSALTNHNRYRKYYAWVDSALKKRPVERIVGFNKMPGLDVYYAADSCYEDKAQKQRSWAYRHTPRYDLFSEFEKSVFSPDSETEILMISSVQVPLFEQYYSIQPERIHLLSPGIARDRIAPSNRSDIRADFRRGLKCGDDEILLLMIGSGFITKGLDRILIAMSALPSSLLG
;
A
#
# COMPACT_ATOMS: atom_id res chain seq x y z
N MET A 1 27.89 -37.40 -44.26
CA MET A 1 26.61 -36.69 -44.32
C MET A 1 26.34 -36.16 -42.90
N ALA A 2 26.69 -34.93 -42.66
CA ALA A 2 26.56 -34.28 -41.36
C ALA A 2 25.29 -33.41 -41.44
N SER A 3 24.30 -33.67 -40.58
CA SER A 3 23.15 -32.82 -40.40
C SER A 3 23.47 -31.76 -39.30
N VAL A 4 23.61 -30.53 -39.72
CA VAL A 4 23.71 -29.36 -38.89
C VAL A 4 22.33 -29.04 -38.35
N THR A 5 22.09 -29.29 -37.08
CA THR A 5 20.88 -28.85 -36.38
C THR A 5 21.11 -27.41 -35.95
N ALA A 6 20.49 -26.47 -36.62
CA ALA A 6 20.48 -25.06 -36.23
C ALA A 6 19.63 -24.89 -34.97
N ALA A 7 20.28 -24.51 -33.87
CA ALA A 7 19.62 -24.04 -32.68
C ALA A 7 19.05 -22.65 -32.96
N VAL A 8 17.74 -22.56 -33.14
CA VAL A 8 16.99 -21.30 -33.17
C VAL A 8 16.90 -20.80 -31.74
N THR A 9 17.69 -19.81 -31.43
CA THR A 9 17.57 -19.01 -30.21
C THR A 9 16.27 -18.20 -30.33
N GLN A 10 15.21 -18.66 -29.67
CA GLN A 10 14.04 -17.82 -29.39
C GLN A 10 14.47 -16.75 -28.38
N GLN A 11 14.78 -15.56 -28.85
CA GLN A 11 14.71 -14.35 -28.04
C GLN A 11 13.24 -14.10 -27.71
N GLY A 12 12.79 -14.61 -26.56
CA GLY A 12 11.50 -14.24 -26.01
C GLY A 12 11.51 -12.73 -25.76
N HIS A 13 10.63 -11.98 -26.41
CA HIS A 13 10.38 -10.60 -26.08
C HIS A 13 9.95 -10.54 -24.61
N LYS A 14 10.84 -10.05 -23.73
CA LYS A 14 10.50 -9.81 -22.32
C LYS A 14 9.41 -8.73 -22.26
N THR A 15 8.30 -9.01 -21.62
CA THR A 15 7.18 -8.06 -21.51
C THR A 15 7.65 -6.81 -20.78
N GLN A 16 7.58 -5.65 -21.43
CA GLN A 16 7.85 -4.37 -20.79
C GLN A 16 6.69 -4.02 -19.86
N LEU A 17 6.99 -3.81 -18.57
CA LEU A 17 6.03 -3.45 -17.54
C LEU A 17 6.10 -1.97 -17.21
N LYS A 18 4.98 -1.39 -16.77
CA LYS A 18 4.89 -0.06 -16.16
C LYS A 18 4.82 -0.20 -14.66
N LEU A 19 5.81 0.28 -13.94
CA LEU A 19 5.93 0.15 -12.49
C LEU A 19 5.88 1.53 -11.83
N ALA A 20 4.97 1.71 -10.87
CA ALA A 20 4.88 2.94 -10.08
C ALA A 20 5.53 2.75 -8.72
N PHE A 21 6.48 3.61 -8.37
CA PHE A 21 7.11 3.68 -7.06
C PHE A 21 6.56 4.86 -6.26
N CYS A 22 6.18 4.62 -5.02
CA CYS A 22 5.61 5.62 -4.13
C CYS A 22 6.51 5.83 -2.92
N LEU A 23 7.06 7.04 -2.78
CA LEU A 23 7.83 7.44 -1.60
C LEU A 23 7.53 8.90 -1.24
N TYR A 24 7.54 9.23 0.08
CA TYR A 24 7.18 10.59 0.49
C TYR A 24 8.23 11.63 0.10
N LYS A 25 9.53 11.33 0.25
CA LYS A 25 10.61 12.25 -0.11
C LYS A 25 11.85 11.49 -0.54
N TYR A 26 12.48 11.98 -1.59
CA TYR A 26 13.79 11.51 -2.01
C TYR A 26 14.89 12.54 -1.67
N PHE A 27 15.99 12.04 -1.11
CA PHE A 27 17.25 12.76 -0.88
C PHE A 27 18.43 11.77 -0.94
N PRO A 28 19.61 12.15 -1.48
CA PRO A 28 20.68 11.20 -1.84
C PRO A 28 21.30 10.43 -0.68
N TYR A 29 21.25 10.98 0.53
CA TYR A 29 22.02 10.46 1.69
C TYR A 29 21.25 9.50 2.60
N GLY A 30 19.98 9.20 2.30
CA GLY A 30 19.16 8.26 3.08
C GLY A 30 19.37 6.81 2.68
N GLY A 31 19.48 5.89 3.63
CA GLY A 31 19.59 4.45 3.34
C GLY A 31 18.39 3.92 2.55
N LEU A 32 17.18 4.22 3.01
CA LEU A 32 15.94 3.86 2.34
C LEU A 32 15.85 4.43 0.91
N GLN A 33 16.27 5.68 0.72
CA GLN A 33 16.26 6.36 -0.57
C GLN A 33 17.27 5.77 -1.55
N ARG A 34 18.45 5.36 -1.06
CA ARG A 34 19.46 4.67 -1.88
C ARG A 34 18.96 3.29 -2.32
N ASP A 35 18.33 2.53 -1.43
CA ASP A 35 17.76 1.23 -1.78
C ASP A 35 16.63 1.39 -2.79
N PHE A 36 15.72 2.33 -2.56
CA PHE A 36 14.67 2.66 -3.52
C PHE A 36 15.23 2.93 -4.91
N LEU A 37 16.20 3.84 -5.01
CA LEU A 37 16.77 4.22 -6.30
C LEU A 37 17.43 3.04 -7.01
N LYS A 38 18.21 2.23 -6.28
CA LYS A 38 18.86 1.04 -6.84
C LYS A 38 17.86 -0.03 -7.28
N ILE A 39 16.77 -0.24 -6.53
CA ILE A 39 15.67 -1.15 -6.93
C ILE A 39 14.99 -0.63 -8.20
N ALA A 40 14.63 0.65 -8.26
CA ALA A 40 14.00 1.25 -9.42
C ALA A 40 14.90 1.16 -10.68
N LEU A 41 16.21 1.45 -10.53
CA LEU A 41 17.20 1.30 -11.61
C LEU A 41 17.38 -0.18 -12.02
N SER A 42 17.32 -1.13 -11.09
CA SER A 42 17.36 -2.55 -11.42
C SER A 42 16.16 -2.99 -12.24
N CYS A 43 14.96 -2.51 -11.91
CA CYS A 43 13.74 -2.73 -12.71
C CYS A 43 13.87 -2.08 -14.11
N GLN A 44 14.42 -0.86 -14.19
CA GLN A 44 14.66 -0.17 -15.46
C GLN A 44 15.67 -0.94 -16.35
N GLN A 45 16.75 -1.45 -15.77
CA GLN A 45 17.74 -2.27 -16.48
C GLN A 45 17.15 -3.58 -17.02
N GLN A 46 16.08 -4.08 -16.39
CA GLN A 46 15.31 -5.23 -16.88
C GLN A 46 14.36 -4.86 -18.04
N GLY A 47 14.29 -3.57 -18.43
CA GLY A 47 13.52 -3.08 -19.56
C GLY A 47 12.15 -2.50 -19.19
N HIS A 48 11.87 -2.27 -17.91
CA HIS A 48 10.58 -1.75 -17.44
C HIS A 48 10.54 -0.21 -17.43
N GLU A 49 9.34 0.36 -17.64
CA GLU A 49 9.05 1.79 -17.49
C GLU A 49 8.86 2.11 -15.99
N ILE A 50 9.61 3.09 -15.49
CA ILE A 50 9.58 3.46 -14.07
C ILE A 50 8.96 4.83 -13.90
N ARG A 51 7.89 4.87 -13.10
CA ARG A 51 7.22 6.08 -12.67
C ARG A 51 7.34 6.24 -11.17
N VAL A 52 7.68 7.44 -10.70
CA VAL A 52 7.86 7.75 -9.28
C VAL A 52 6.89 8.83 -8.84
N TYR A 53 6.12 8.57 -7.80
CA TYR A 53 5.28 9.55 -7.12
C TYR A 53 5.92 9.96 -5.80
N THR A 54 6.17 11.25 -5.62
CA THR A 54 6.83 11.79 -4.42
C THR A 54 6.31 13.18 -4.07
N LEU A 55 6.48 13.61 -2.80
CA LEU A 55 6.21 14.97 -2.35
C LEU A 55 7.41 15.92 -2.57
N GLY A 56 8.58 15.38 -2.85
CA GLY A 56 9.77 16.17 -3.11
C GLY A 56 10.97 15.31 -3.49
N TRP A 57 11.78 15.84 -4.41
CA TRP A 57 12.97 15.20 -4.92
C TRP A 57 14.16 16.15 -4.81
N GLN A 58 15.28 15.66 -4.27
CA GLN A 58 16.53 16.41 -4.18
C GLN A 58 17.62 15.71 -4.99
N GLY A 59 18.37 16.48 -5.77
CA GLY A 59 19.40 15.98 -6.68
C GLY A 59 18.85 15.71 -8.09
N ASP A 60 19.74 15.18 -8.94
CA ASP A 60 19.41 14.88 -10.33
C ASP A 60 18.44 13.70 -10.44
N VAL A 61 17.54 13.75 -11.39
CA VAL A 61 16.66 12.63 -11.74
C VAL A 61 17.42 11.74 -12.72
N PRO A 62 17.56 10.43 -12.44
CA PRO A 62 18.18 9.51 -13.39
C PRO A 62 17.45 9.46 -14.73
N GLU A 63 18.20 9.31 -15.80
CA GLU A 63 17.63 9.20 -17.16
C GLU A 63 16.66 8.02 -17.27
N GLY A 64 15.50 8.25 -17.90
CA GLY A 64 14.47 7.22 -18.10
C GLY A 64 13.60 6.91 -16.89
N ILE A 65 13.71 7.65 -15.79
CA ILE A 65 12.77 7.63 -14.67
C ILE A 65 11.83 8.83 -14.75
N ASP A 66 10.51 8.59 -14.80
CA ASP A 66 9.49 9.64 -14.76
C ASP A 66 9.14 9.98 -13.30
N VAL A 67 9.46 11.21 -12.86
CA VAL A 67 9.22 11.68 -11.49
C VAL A 67 8.08 12.69 -11.46
N THR A 68 7.00 12.33 -10.83
CA THR A 68 5.85 13.19 -10.56
C THR A 68 5.87 13.72 -9.14
N ILE A 69 6.03 15.04 -8.98
CA ILE A 69 5.85 15.71 -7.68
C ILE A 69 4.36 15.87 -7.43
N VAL A 70 3.85 15.17 -6.42
CA VAL A 70 2.42 15.17 -6.09
C VAL A 70 2.02 16.54 -5.50
N PRO A 71 1.08 17.30 -6.13
CA PRO A 71 0.78 18.68 -5.79
C PRO A 71 -0.20 18.79 -4.60
N VAL A 72 0.18 18.26 -3.43
CA VAL A 72 -0.63 18.29 -2.22
C VAL A 72 0.12 18.98 -1.08
N SER A 73 -0.63 19.65 -0.20
CA SER A 73 -0.09 20.29 0.98
C SER A 73 -1.00 20.08 2.19
N ALA A 74 -0.44 20.09 3.39
CA ALA A 74 -1.19 20.04 4.64
C ALA A 74 -0.35 20.58 5.81
N PHE A 75 -1.01 21.00 6.89
CA PHE A 75 -0.35 21.48 8.10
C PHE A 75 0.30 20.35 8.93
N THR A 76 -0.15 19.11 8.75
CA THR A 76 0.38 17.96 9.49
C THR A 76 0.81 16.85 8.54
N ASN A 77 1.87 16.12 8.91
CA ASN A 77 2.40 15.04 8.09
C ASN A 77 1.36 13.93 7.82
N HIS A 78 0.56 13.55 8.81
CA HIS A 78 -0.45 12.50 8.61
C HIS A 78 -1.55 12.91 7.63
N THR A 79 -1.98 14.18 7.64
CA THR A 79 -2.92 14.71 6.64
C THR A 79 -2.26 14.83 5.27
N LEU A 80 -0.98 15.23 5.21
CA LEU A 80 -0.21 15.31 3.98
C LEU A 80 -0.09 13.94 3.30
N TYR A 81 0.26 12.91 4.07
CA TYR A 81 0.41 11.54 3.56
C TYR A 81 -0.93 10.92 3.13
N LYS A 82 -2.02 11.26 3.84
CA LYS A 82 -3.37 10.89 3.42
C LYS A 82 -3.72 11.49 2.04
N ARG A 83 -3.51 12.80 1.87
CA ARG A 83 -3.75 13.48 0.58
C ARG A 83 -2.85 12.93 -0.54
N PHE A 84 -1.60 12.60 -0.21
CA PHE A 84 -0.67 11.97 -1.14
C PHE A 84 -1.22 10.63 -1.65
N SER A 85 -1.60 9.71 -0.77
CA SER A 85 -2.11 8.39 -1.18
C SER A 85 -3.45 8.48 -1.93
N GLU A 86 -4.33 9.40 -1.56
CA GLU A 86 -5.58 9.67 -2.27
C GLU A 86 -5.34 10.20 -3.69
N TRP A 87 -4.40 11.13 -3.84
CA TRP A 87 -4.04 11.68 -5.13
C TRP A 87 -3.39 10.62 -6.05
N VAL A 88 -2.43 9.85 -5.51
CA VAL A 88 -1.78 8.76 -6.26
C VAL A 88 -2.81 7.74 -6.74
N ARG A 89 -3.73 7.30 -5.89
CA ARG A 89 -4.80 6.39 -6.26
C ARG A 89 -5.65 6.95 -7.41
N GLN A 90 -6.09 8.21 -7.33
CA GLN A 90 -6.87 8.86 -8.40
C GLN A 90 -6.09 8.95 -9.71
N ASN A 91 -4.79 9.25 -9.65
CA ASN A 91 -3.95 9.33 -10.83
C ASN A 91 -3.74 7.95 -11.48
N LEU A 92 -3.53 6.91 -10.70
CA LEU A 92 -3.39 5.53 -11.17
C LEU A 92 -4.68 4.95 -11.77
N HIS A 93 -5.85 5.46 -11.37
CA HIS A 93 -7.11 5.13 -12.06
C HIS A 93 -7.19 5.74 -13.46
N LEU A 94 -6.61 6.92 -13.67
CA LEU A 94 -6.59 7.62 -14.97
C LEU A 94 -5.52 7.05 -15.91
N ASP A 95 -4.37 6.69 -15.36
CA ASP A 95 -3.22 6.15 -16.10
C ASP A 95 -2.65 4.95 -15.34
N PRO A 96 -3.22 3.75 -15.56
CA PRO A 96 -2.88 2.53 -14.83
C PRO A 96 -1.46 2.04 -15.07
N VAL A 97 -0.93 1.36 -14.04
CA VAL A 97 0.35 0.66 -14.06
C VAL A 97 0.18 -0.81 -13.72
N ASP A 98 1.17 -1.63 -14.07
CA ASP A 98 1.13 -3.07 -13.85
C ASP A 98 1.36 -3.45 -12.39
N ALA A 99 2.19 -2.68 -11.66
CA ALA A 99 2.32 -2.80 -10.23
C ALA A 99 2.65 -1.47 -9.53
N VAL A 100 2.17 -1.33 -8.28
CA VAL A 100 2.43 -0.20 -7.38
C VAL A 100 3.33 -0.66 -6.24
N VAL A 101 4.52 -0.08 -6.16
CA VAL A 101 5.55 -0.40 -5.19
C VAL A 101 5.65 0.69 -4.14
N GLY A 102 5.37 0.39 -2.89
CA GLY A 102 5.50 1.32 -1.78
C GLY A 102 6.87 1.25 -1.10
N ILE A 103 7.51 2.39 -0.96
CA ILE A 103 8.68 2.57 -0.12
C ILE A 103 8.27 3.08 1.27
N ASN A 104 7.09 3.68 1.34
CA ASN A 104 6.41 4.02 2.59
C ASN A 104 5.08 3.27 2.67
N LYS A 105 4.64 2.96 3.89
CA LYS A 105 3.36 2.28 4.13
C LYS A 105 2.20 3.14 3.67
N MET A 106 1.37 2.61 2.78
CA MET A 106 0.13 3.23 2.31
C MET A 106 -0.84 2.16 1.80
N PRO A 107 -2.14 2.45 1.70
CA PRO A 107 -3.11 1.55 1.08
C PRO A 107 -2.83 1.32 -0.41
N ASP A 108 -3.41 0.27 -0.97
CA ASP A 108 -3.45 -0.04 -2.41
C ASP A 108 -2.08 -0.31 -3.06
N LEU A 109 -1.14 -0.87 -2.29
CA LEU A 109 0.14 -1.33 -2.80
C LEU A 109 0.07 -2.79 -3.26
N ASP A 110 0.71 -3.09 -4.39
CA ASP A 110 0.96 -4.47 -4.83
C ASP A 110 2.19 -5.05 -4.12
N VAL A 111 3.24 -4.23 -3.93
CA VAL A 111 4.48 -4.59 -3.24
C VAL A 111 4.87 -3.51 -2.24
N TYR A 112 5.33 -3.90 -1.06
CA TYR A 112 5.89 -3.00 -0.06
C TYR A 112 7.33 -3.38 0.31
N TYR A 113 8.27 -2.44 0.19
CA TYR A 113 9.64 -2.60 0.68
C TYR A 113 9.71 -2.26 2.17
N ALA A 114 9.82 -3.30 3.01
CA ALA A 114 9.68 -3.21 4.46
C ALA A 114 11.02 -2.92 5.16
N ALA A 115 11.49 -1.68 5.08
CA ALA A 115 12.68 -1.20 5.74
C ALA A 115 12.41 -0.54 7.11
N ASP A 116 11.15 -0.27 7.44
CA ASP A 116 10.74 0.36 8.70
C ASP A 116 10.35 -0.67 9.75
N SER A 117 10.61 -0.33 11.03
CA SER A 117 10.15 -1.14 12.15
C SER A 117 8.62 -1.08 12.31
N CYS A 118 8.05 -2.07 13.01
CA CYS A 118 6.64 -2.12 13.33
C CYS A 118 6.21 -0.87 14.12
N TYR A 119 5.28 -0.11 13.56
CA TYR A 119 4.79 1.13 14.17
C TYR A 119 3.93 0.86 15.40
N GLU A 120 3.07 -0.16 15.34
CA GLU A 120 2.20 -0.53 16.44
C GLU A 120 3.02 -0.97 17.66
N GLU A 121 4.08 -1.76 17.45
CA GLU A 121 4.99 -2.15 18.53
C GLU A 121 5.66 -0.94 19.18
N LYS A 122 6.17 -0.01 18.36
CA LYS A 122 6.76 1.25 18.89
C LYS A 122 5.76 2.10 19.64
N ALA A 123 4.53 2.18 19.14
CA ALA A 123 3.48 2.95 19.81
C ALA A 123 3.12 2.34 21.17
N ASN A 124 3.18 1.00 21.28
CA ASN A 124 2.87 0.27 22.51
C ASN A 124 4.01 0.30 23.54
N SER A 125 5.25 0.10 23.08
CA SER A 125 6.42 -0.04 23.95
C SER A 125 7.08 1.29 24.35
N GLN A 126 6.98 2.33 23.48
CA GLN A 126 7.74 3.58 23.65
C GLN A 126 6.86 4.81 23.91
N ARG A 127 5.51 4.70 23.80
CA ARG A 127 4.60 5.83 23.95
C ARG A 127 3.56 5.53 25.04
N GLY A 128 3.13 6.60 25.74
CA GLY A 128 2.04 6.48 26.72
C GLY A 128 0.68 6.21 26.04
N TRP A 129 -0.27 5.65 26.80
CA TRP A 129 -1.61 5.27 26.31
C TRP A 129 -2.38 6.41 25.62
N MET A 130 -2.17 7.67 26.07
CA MET A 130 -2.78 8.86 25.45
C MET A 130 -2.36 9.08 24.00
N TYR A 131 -1.20 8.58 23.58
CA TYR A 131 -0.73 8.70 22.21
C TYR A 131 -1.68 8.04 21.22
N ARG A 132 -2.36 6.97 21.62
CA ARG A 132 -3.34 6.23 20.79
C ARG A 132 -4.62 7.02 20.49
N LEU A 133 -4.91 8.07 21.24
CA LEU A 133 -6.04 8.99 21.00
C LEU A 133 -5.75 10.01 19.90
N LEU A 134 -4.50 10.16 19.49
CA LEU A 134 -4.11 11.17 18.52
C LEU A 134 -4.47 10.76 17.07
N PRO A 135 -4.93 11.72 16.23
CA PRO A 135 -5.17 11.47 14.81
C PRO A 135 -3.96 10.90 14.07
N ARG A 136 -2.76 11.30 14.48
CA ARG A 136 -1.50 10.76 13.96
C ARG A 136 -1.36 9.27 14.19
N TYR A 137 -1.65 8.78 15.40
CA TYR A 137 -1.60 7.33 15.68
C TYR A 137 -2.58 6.57 14.79
N ARG A 138 -3.84 7.01 14.76
CA ARG A 138 -4.89 6.37 13.95
C ARG A 138 -4.49 6.27 12.47
N HIS A 139 -3.92 7.34 11.91
CA HIS A 139 -3.47 7.34 10.52
C HIS A 139 -2.39 6.28 10.25
N PHE A 140 -1.30 6.29 11.02
CA PHE A 140 -0.18 5.36 10.77
C PHE A 140 -0.53 3.90 11.09
N SER A 141 -1.37 3.65 12.10
CA SER A 141 -1.87 2.31 12.42
C SER A 141 -2.76 1.75 11.28
N VAL A 142 -3.64 2.58 10.70
CA VAL A 142 -4.45 2.20 9.54
C VAL A 142 -3.57 1.90 8.32
N TYR A 143 -2.55 2.72 8.06
CA TYR A 143 -1.65 2.52 6.91
C TYR A 143 -0.77 1.28 7.08
N GLU A 144 -0.29 1.01 8.29
CA GLU A 144 0.44 -0.23 8.57
C GLU A 144 -0.46 -1.46 8.43
N ARG A 145 -1.71 -1.39 8.92
CA ARG A 145 -2.69 -2.47 8.76
C ARG A 145 -3.07 -2.71 7.29
N ALA A 146 -3.13 -1.67 6.46
CA ALA A 146 -3.41 -1.82 5.02
C ALA A 146 -2.35 -2.68 4.32
N VAL A 147 -1.11 -2.67 4.80
CA VAL A 147 0.01 -3.46 4.24
C VAL A 147 0.13 -4.82 4.94
N PHE A 148 0.16 -4.84 6.27
CA PHE A 148 0.49 -6.04 7.06
C PHE A 148 -0.74 -6.81 7.55
N GLY A 149 -1.94 -6.23 7.49
CA GLY A 149 -3.17 -6.87 7.95
C GLY A 149 -3.41 -8.22 7.26
N ARG A 150 -4.09 -9.13 7.96
CA ARG A 150 -4.41 -10.47 7.47
C ARG A 150 -5.11 -10.47 6.10
N GLU A 151 -6.03 -9.50 5.88
CA GLU A 151 -6.81 -9.37 4.65
C GLU A 151 -6.07 -8.63 3.52
N SER A 152 -4.87 -8.13 3.77
CA SER A 152 -4.09 -7.42 2.75
C SER A 152 -3.54 -8.40 1.71
N LYS A 153 -3.48 -7.95 0.46
CA LYS A 153 -2.89 -8.69 -0.68
C LYS A 153 -1.49 -8.18 -1.04
N THR A 154 -1.00 -7.15 -0.31
CA THR A 154 0.32 -6.56 -0.56
C THR A 154 1.43 -7.57 -0.28
N GLU A 155 2.29 -7.85 -1.26
CA GLU A 155 3.52 -8.63 -1.08
C GLU A 155 4.55 -7.80 -0.32
N ILE A 156 5.25 -8.41 0.63
CA ILE A 156 6.13 -7.72 1.56
C ILE A 156 7.57 -8.16 1.33
N LEU A 157 8.42 -7.25 0.86
CA LEU A 157 9.86 -7.45 0.72
C LEU A 157 10.54 -7.00 2.02
N MET A 158 10.82 -7.94 2.90
CA MET A 158 11.32 -7.66 4.26
C MET A 158 12.84 -7.80 4.34
N ILE A 159 13.50 -6.80 4.91
CA ILE A 159 14.95 -6.82 5.12
C ILE A 159 15.35 -7.22 6.55
N SER A 160 14.43 -7.27 7.49
CA SER A 160 14.71 -7.49 8.90
C SER A 160 13.93 -8.67 9.48
N LYS A 161 14.63 -9.76 9.75
CA LYS A 161 14.04 -10.94 10.43
C LYS A 161 13.57 -10.61 11.86
N VAL A 162 14.24 -9.66 12.53
CA VAL A 162 13.90 -9.22 13.90
C VAL A 162 12.54 -8.53 13.98
N GLN A 163 12.07 -7.91 12.87
CA GLN A 163 10.80 -7.20 12.85
C GLN A 163 9.59 -8.11 12.58
N LYS A 164 9.79 -9.28 11.96
CA LYS A 164 8.70 -10.21 11.61
C LYS A 164 7.81 -10.57 12.79
N PRO A 165 8.35 -10.98 13.98
CA PRO A 165 7.50 -11.39 15.11
C PRO A 165 6.54 -10.28 15.58
N PHE A 166 6.93 -9.01 15.47
CA PHE A 166 6.08 -7.89 15.85
C PHE A 166 4.90 -7.71 14.87
N PHE A 167 5.15 -7.85 13.57
CA PHE A 167 4.08 -7.80 12.57
C PHE A 167 3.14 -9.00 12.69
N ASP A 168 3.64 -10.18 12.95
CA ASP A 168 2.84 -11.39 13.18
C ASP A 168 1.94 -11.20 14.42
N HIS A 169 2.50 -10.67 15.51
CA HIS A 169 1.76 -10.44 16.75
C HIS A 169 0.62 -9.42 16.58
N HIS A 170 0.88 -8.29 15.91
CA HIS A 170 -0.10 -7.21 15.82
C HIS A 170 -1.09 -7.36 14.66
N TYR A 171 -0.71 -8.04 13.57
CA TYR A 171 -1.47 -8.05 12.32
C TYR A 171 -1.81 -9.44 11.79
N GLN A 172 -1.24 -10.51 12.36
CA GLN A 172 -1.41 -11.87 11.86
C GLN A 172 -1.08 -11.97 10.36
N THR A 173 0.03 -11.34 9.97
CA THR A 173 0.46 -11.26 8.58
C THR A 173 0.67 -12.65 7.99
N GLN A 174 0.09 -12.92 6.83
CA GLN A 174 0.22 -14.21 6.15
C GLN A 174 1.67 -14.41 5.70
N GLU A 175 2.22 -15.61 5.98
CA GLU A 175 3.64 -15.90 5.77
C GLU A 175 4.04 -15.96 4.29
N ASP A 176 3.13 -16.43 3.45
CA ASP A 176 3.28 -16.53 1.99
C ASP A 176 3.44 -15.17 1.27
N ARG A 177 3.01 -14.08 1.92
CA ARG A 177 3.20 -12.71 1.43
C ARG A 177 4.55 -12.10 1.83
N ILE A 178 5.31 -12.74 2.72
CA ILE A 178 6.58 -12.20 3.21
C ILE A 178 7.74 -12.87 2.51
N GLN A 179 8.53 -12.09 1.81
CA GLN A 179 9.80 -12.52 1.24
C GLN A 179 10.95 -11.77 1.91
N PHE A 180 11.88 -12.52 2.50
CA PHE A 180 13.10 -11.93 3.01
C PHE A 180 14.07 -11.64 1.88
N LEU A 181 14.54 -10.40 1.85
CA LEU A 181 15.61 -10.00 0.94
C LEU A 181 16.98 -10.15 1.64
N PRO A 182 17.99 -10.62 0.92
CA PRO A 182 19.36 -10.52 1.40
C PRO A 182 19.78 -9.05 1.49
N PRO A 183 20.86 -8.72 2.19
CA PRO A 183 21.41 -7.36 2.21
C PRO A 183 21.85 -6.86 0.83
N GLY A 184 22.00 -5.53 0.70
CA GLY A 184 22.42 -4.88 -0.55
C GLY A 184 23.55 -3.89 -0.33
N ILE A 185 24.70 -4.34 0.18
CA ILE A 185 25.86 -3.47 0.35
C ILE A 185 26.60 -3.22 -0.97
N SER A 186 27.37 -2.16 -1.00
CA SER A 186 28.18 -1.79 -2.16
C SER A 186 29.52 -2.52 -2.13
N ARG A 187 30.01 -2.99 -3.29
CA ARG A 187 31.26 -3.75 -3.37
C ARG A 187 32.51 -2.90 -3.09
N ASP A 188 32.41 -1.57 -3.17
CA ASP A 188 33.48 -0.62 -2.79
C ASP A 188 33.82 -0.63 -1.29
N ARG A 189 32.95 -1.29 -0.47
CA ARG A 189 33.14 -1.49 0.97
C ARG A 189 34.10 -2.63 1.30
N VAL A 190 34.30 -3.55 0.37
CA VAL A 190 35.20 -4.71 0.58
C VAL A 190 36.65 -4.27 0.71
N VAL A 191 37.35 -4.91 1.63
CA VAL A 191 38.81 -4.64 1.87
C VAL A 191 39.58 -4.64 0.55
N PRO A 192 40.18 -3.52 0.11
CA PRO A 192 41.02 -3.46 -1.08
C PRO A 192 42.43 -3.98 -0.80
N ASP A 193 43.20 -4.25 -1.85
CA ASP A 193 44.56 -4.72 -1.70
C ASP A 193 45.49 -3.65 -1.12
N ASP A 194 45.21 -2.38 -1.36
CA ASP A 194 45.96 -1.22 -0.86
C ASP A 194 45.46 -0.70 0.50
N VAL A 195 44.68 -1.49 1.24
CA VAL A 195 44.05 -1.08 2.52
C VAL A 195 45.06 -0.52 3.53
N VAL A 196 46.29 -1.03 3.56
CA VAL A 196 47.32 -0.54 4.48
C VAL A 196 47.72 0.90 4.15
N LEU A 197 47.84 1.22 2.87
CA LEU A 197 48.17 2.56 2.39
C LEU A 197 47.03 3.53 2.66
N ARG A 198 45.79 3.15 2.32
CA ARG A 198 44.58 3.95 2.58
C ARG A 198 44.38 4.22 4.07
N ARG A 199 44.57 3.20 4.91
CA ARG A 199 44.52 3.36 6.37
C ARG A 199 45.54 4.40 6.85
N ARG A 200 46.81 4.28 6.41
CA ARG A 200 47.88 5.21 6.82
C ARG A 200 47.57 6.64 6.40
N ALA A 201 47.15 6.81 5.15
CA ALA A 201 46.80 8.12 4.60
C ALA A 201 45.61 8.76 5.38
N LYS A 202 44.52 8.01 5.61
CA LYS A 202 43.36 8.54 6.32
C LYS A 202 43.63 8.83 7.79
N ARG A 203 44.45 8.00 8.47
CA ARG A 203 44.88 8.27 9.86
C ARG A 203 45.75 9.53 9.96
N ALA A 204 46.66 9.74 9.00
CA ALA A 204 47.45 10.96 8.94
C ALA A 204 46.59 12.21 8.69
N ASP A 205 45.61 12.14 7.79
CA ASP A 205 44.62 13.19 7.51
C ASP A 205 43.81 13.57 8.77
N LEU A 206 43.46 12.57 9.58
CA LEU A 206 42.72 12.76 10.85
C LEU A 206 43.66 13.15 12.04
N GLY A 207 44.94 13.29 11.84
CA GLY A 207 45.91 13.63 12.89
C GLY A 207 46.10 12.56 13.96
N LEU A 208 45.88 11.29 13.61
CA LEU A 208 45.98 10.15 14.53
C LEU A 208 47.43 9.63 14.63
N ASN A 209 47.86 9.38 15.87
CA ASN A 209 49.11 8.68 16.13
C ASN A 209 48.96 7.18 15.97
N ASP A 210 50.09 6.45 15.82
CA ASP A 210 50.09 4.98 15.67
C ASP A 210 49.44 4.27 16.89
N ASP A 211 49.64 4.82 18.08
CA ASP A 211 49.10 4.30 19.34
C ASP A 211 47.61 4.63 19.59
N ASP A 212 47.01 5.58 18.82
CA ASP A 212 45.63 5.94 18.98
C ASP A 212 44.70 4.80 18.53
N LYS A 213 43.66 4.55 19.29
CA LYS A 213 42.59 3.61 18.97
C LYS A 213 41.40 4.37 18.39
N MET A 214 41.13 4.18 17.11
CA MET A 214 40.03 4.85 16.42
C MET A 214 38.74 4.07 16.56
N LEU A 215 37.77 4.58 17.31
CA LEU A 215 36.40 4.12 17.29
C LEU A 215 35.64 4.85 16.20
N LEU A 216 34.70 4.15 15.58
CA LEU A 216 33.83 4.69 14.52
C LEU A 216 32.36 4.41 14.82
N MET A 217 31.49 5.40 14.61
CA MET A 217 30.04 5.24 14.50
C MET A 217 29.57 5.97 13.25
N VAL A 218 28.80 5.29 12.39
CA VAL A 218 28.29 5.87 11.14
C VAL A 218 26.78 5.74 11.07
N GLY A 219 26.12 6.85 10.77
CA GLY A 219 24.68 6.93 10.51
C GLY A 219 23.96 8.02 11.28
N SER A 220 22.89 8.52 10.67
CA SER A 220 22.01 9.55 11.24
C SER A 220 21.06 8.98 12.30
N GLY A 221 20.46 9.85 13.12
CA GLY A 221 19.59 9.41 14.21
C GLY A 221 20.39 8.98 15.45
N PHE A 222 21.28 9.82 15.94
CA PHE A 222 22.23 9.53 17.03
C PHE A 222 21.59 8.91 18.28
N VAL A 223 20.38 9.36 18.65
CA VAL A 223 19.63 8.77 19.78
C VAL A 223 19.31 7.30 19.50
N LYS A 224 18.76 6.99 18.32
CA LYS A 224 18.39 5.60 17.95
C LYS A 224 19.63 4.71 17.86
N LYS A 225 20.72 5.24 17.35
CA LYS A 225 22.01 4.55 17.23
C LYS A 225 22.73 4.34 18.57
N GLY A 226 22.24 4.95 19.67
CA GLY A 226 22.78 4.78 20.99
C GLY A 226 24.09 5.54 21.22
N LEU A 227 24.25 6.73 20.63
CA LEU A 227 25.45 7.53 20.83
C LEU A 227 25.70 7.85 22.31
N ASP A 228 24.68 8.11 23.10
CA ASP A 228 24.76 8.28 24.55
C ASP A 228 25.36 7.05 25.24
N ARG A 229 24.92 5.85 24.90
CA ARG A 229 25.43 4.56 25.41
C ARG A 229 26.91 4.38 25.06
N ALA A 230 27.30 4.73 23.81
CA ALA A 230 28.69 4.67 23.37
C ALA A 230 29.56 5.68 24.14
N LEU A 231 29.08 6.90 24.38
CA LEU A 231 29.79 7.90 25.18
C LEU A 231 30.00 7.44 26.63
N TYR A 232 28.98 6.86 27.27
CA TYR A 232 29.12 6.26 28.60
C TYR A 232 30.13 5.10 28.61
N ALA A 233 30.14 4.26 27.57
CA ALA A 233 31.12 3.16 27.46
C ALA A 233 32.58 3.68 27.31
N VAL A 234 32.80 4.69 26.48
CA VAL A 234 34.11 5.35 26.36
C VAL A 234 34.55 6.00 27.69
N ARG A 235 33.58 6.62 28.41
CA ARG A 235 33.90 7.21 29.73
C ARG A 235 34.27 6.17 30.77
N ALA A 236 33.69 4.98 30.70
CA ALA A 236 33.97 3.87 31.62
C ALA A 236 35.32 3.16 31.38
N LEU A 237 35.97 3.37 30.24
CA LEU A 237 37.26 2.78 29.95
C LEU A 237 38.32 3.17 30.99
N PRO A 238 39.29 2.26 31.32
CA PRO A 238 40.46 2.58 32.12
C PRO A 238 41.16 3.82 31.56
N ARG A 239 41.68 4.66 32.44
CA ARG A 239 42.31 5.94 32.05
C ARG A 239 43.43 5.78 31.00
N SER A 240 44.20 4.70 31.09
CA SER A 240 45.26 4.37 30.12
C SER A 240 44.74 4.09 28.73
N GLN A 241 43.65 3.35 28.60
CA GLN A 241 42.99 3.07 27.30
C GLN A 241 42.26 4.33 26.80
N ARG A 242 41.45 4.99 27.65
CA ARG A 242 40.69 6.17 27.28
C ARG A 242 41.54 7.30 26.69
N ARG A 243 42.74 7.53 27.17
CA ARG A 243 43.65 8.55 26.64
C ARG A 243 44.03 8.30 25.18
N LYS A 244 44.07 7.05 24.73
CA LYS A 244 44.42 6.63 23.37
C LYS A 244 43.19 6.58 22.45
N VAL A 245 41.94 6.65 22.98
CA VAL A 245 40.74 6.55 22.16
C VAL A 245 40.48 7.87 21.44
N ARG A 246 40.21 7.76 20.14
CA ARG A 246 39.68 8.81 19.25
C ARG A 246 38.40 8.28 18.63
N PHE A 247 37.24 8.85 19.02
CA PHE A 247 35.94 8.39 18.61
C PHE A 247 35.33 9.33 17.55
N PHE A 248 35.18 8.86 16.34
CA PHE A 248 34.54 9.59 15.24
C PHE A 248 33.11 9.14 15.07
N VAL A 249 32.19 10.10 15.05
CA VAL A 249 30.75 9.91 14.83
C VAL A 249 30.39 10.65 13.55
N ILE A 250 29.88 9.94 12.54
CA ILE A 250 29.59 10.51 11.22
C ILE A 250 28.11 10.35 10.91
N GLY A 251 27.42 11.47 10.66
CA GLY A 251 26.00 11.45 10.28
C GLY A 251 25.33 12.80 10.38
N GLU A 252 24.16 12.90 9.75
CA GLU A 252 23.33 14.11 9.73
C GLU A 252 22.30 14.07 10.87
N ASP A 253 22.60 14.75 11.98
CA ASP A 253 21.67 14.91 13.10
C ASP A 253 22.09 16.14 13.92
N ASN A 254 21.25 16.58 14.86
CA ASN A 254 21.58 17.67 15.76
C ASN A 254 22.66 17.24 16.78
N PRO A 255 23.90 17.72 16.67
CA PRO A 255 25.00 17.31 17.57
C PRO A 255 24.94 18.00 18.94
N ALA A 256 24.14 19.06 19.13
CA ALA A 256 24.19 19.90 20.32
C ALA A 256 23.92 19.16 21.65
N PRO A 257 22.93 18.25 21.75
CA PRO A 257 22.72 17.48 22.99
C PRO A 257 23.92 16.61 23.35
N PHE A 258 24.53 15.99 22.33
CA PHE A 258 25.69 15.09 22.51
C PHE A 258 26.97 15.85 22.81
N LYS A 259 27.21 17.01 22.20
CA LYS A 259 28.33 17.90 22.58
C LYS A 259 28.25 18.33 24.05
N ARG A 260 27.04 18.61 24.57
CA ARG A 260 26.82 18.87 25.98
C ARG A 260 27.16 17.65 26.85
N LEU A 261 26.70 16.44 26.44
CA LEU A 261 27.01 15.22 27.16
C LEU A 261 28.53 14.91 27.15
N MET A 262 29.19 15.08 26.01
CA MET A 262 30.66 14.93 25.88
C MET A 262 31.40 15.83 26.84
N PHE A 263 30.97 17.09 26.97
CA PHE A 263 31.56 18.05 27.93
C PHE A 263 31.38 17.58 29.38
N LEU A 264 30.17 17.18 29.75
CA LEU A 264 29.86 16.68 31.12
C LEU A 264 30.65 15.43 31.47
N LEU A 265 30.92 14.54 30.48
CA LEU A 265 31.69 13.31 30.66
C LEU A 265 33.23 13.53 30.56
N GLY A 266 33.67 14.74 30.23
CA GLY A 266 35.10 15.04 30.03
C GLY A 266 35.68 14.33 28.80
N LEU A 267 34.91 14.16 27.73
CA LEU A 267 35.28 13.45 26.51
C LEU A 267 35.49 14.38 25.30
N SER A 268 35.45 15.69 25.48
CA SER A 268 35.55 16.65 24.36
C SER A 268 36.81 16.53 23.54
N ALA A 269 37.92 16.04 24.12
CA ALA A 269 39.15 15.78 23.42
C ALA A 269 39.22 14.40 22.76
N ASN A 270 38.28 13.50 23.08
CA ASN A 270 38.28 12.12 22.58
C ASN A 270 37.29 11.92 21.44
N VAL A 271 36.26 12.76 21.31
CA VAL A 271 35.12 12.51 20.42
C VAL A 271 34.97 13.65 19.43
N THR A 272 34.88 13.31 18.15
CA THR A 272 34.65 14.22 17.03
C THR A 272 33.38 13.83 16.31
N ILE A 273 32.42 14.75 16.19
CA ILE A 273 31.16 14.56 15.44
C ILE A 273 31.29 15.29 14.11
N LEU A 274 31.17 14.54 12.99
CA LEU A 274 31.25 15.03 11.63
C LEU A 274 29.87 14.91 10.95
N SER A 275 29.60 15.80 9.99
CA SER A 275 28.49 15.66 9.05
C SER A 275 28.72 14.47 8.10
N GLY A 276 27.78 14.22 7.17
CA GLY A 276 27.95 13.19 6.15
C GLY A 276 29.28 13.32 5.40
N GLN A 277 29.93 12.19 5.12
CA GLN A 277 31.19 12.08 4.41
C GLN A 277 31.04 11.15 3.22
N ASP A 278 31.67 11.44 2.11
CA ASP A 278 31.63 10.62 0.89
C ASP A 278 32.61 9.45 0.94
N ASP A 279 33.69 9.58 1.72
CA ASP A 279 34.78 8.61 1.88
C ASP A 279 34.62 7.69 3.09
N ILE A 280 33.39 7.31 3.43
CA ILE A 280 33.08 6.37 4.53
C ILE A 280 33.97 5.09 4.49
N PRO A 281 34.25 4.46 3.33
CA PRO A 281 35.17 3.31 3.28
C PRO A 281 36.54 3.60 3.91
N ASP A 282 37.11 4.77 3.66
CA ASP A 282 38.42 5.13 4.21
C ASP A 282 38.41 5.33 5.73
N PHE A 283 37.27 5.87 6.27
CA PHE A 283 37.07 5.88 7.72
C PHE A 283 36.99 4.47 8.30
N MET A 284 36.28 3.54 7.62
CA MET A 284 36.23 2.13 8.06
C MET A 284 37.61 1.46 8.02
N PHE A 285 38.39 1.68 6.98
CA PHE A 285 39.75 1.15 6.90
C PHE A 285 40.69 1.77 7.93
N ALA A 286 40.49 3.05 8.30
CA ALA A 286 41.28 3.75 9.31
C ALA A 286 40.91 3.33 10.74
N ALA A 287 39.67 2.93 11.00
CA ALA A 287 39.17 2.59 12.32
C ALA A 287 39.72 1.26 12.88
N ASP A 288 39.63 1.08 14.18
CA ASP A 288 40.00 -0.14 14.90
C ASP A 288 38.75 -0.91 15.38
N LEU A 289 37.62 -0.24 15.58
CA LEU A 289 36.35 -0.83 16.01
C LEU A 289 35.16 0.04 15.59
N LEU A 290 34.13 -0.58 14.99
CA LEU A 290 32.81 0.05 14.87
C LEU A 290 32.03 -0.21 16.16
N ILE A 291 31.42 0.85 16.73
CA ILE A 291 30.52 0.74 17.90
C ILE A 291 29.14 1.28 17.55
N LEU A 292 28.10 0.44 17.69
CA LEU A 292 26.72 0.80 17.37
C LEU A 292 25.73 0.18 18.39
N PRO A 293 25.66 0.70 19.63
CA PRO A 293 24.78 0.14 20.68
C PRO A 293 23.35 0.64 20.54
N ALA A 294 22.73 0.36 19.38
CA ALA A 294 21.46 0.93 18.98
C ALA A 294 20.29 0.58 19.94
N LEU A 295 19.36 1.54 20.10
CA LEU A 295 18.10 1.30 20.77
C LEU A 295 17.12 0.56 19.87
N ASP A 296 17.15 0.88 18.56
CA ASP A 296 16.25 0.34 17.56
C ASP A 296 16.89 0.55 16.17
N GLU A 297 17.26 -0.54 15.53
CA GLU A 297 17.86 -0.53 14.20
C GLU A 297 17.27 -1.66 13.34
N ALA A 298 16.45 -1.32 12.34
CA ALA A 298 15.73 -2.30 11.54
C ALA A 298 16.66 -3.21 10.73
N ALA A 299 17.70 -2.65 10.13
CA ALA A 299 18.70 -3.38 9.36
C ALA A 299 20.10 -3.21 9.94
N GLY A 300 20.67 -2.00 9.89
CA GLY A 300 22.02 -1.73 10.33
C GLY A 300 23.05 -2.11 9.25
N ILE A 301 22.87 -1.63 8.03
CA ILE A 301 23.73 -1.94 6.87
C ILE A 301 25.20 -1.65 7.15
N VAL A 302 25.49 -0.65 7.97
CA VAL A 302 26.85 -0.27 8.38
C VAL A 302 27.59 -1.39 9.11
N LEU A 303 26.88 -2.32 9.76
CA LEU A 303 27.49 -3.49 10.42
C LEU A 303 28.15 -4.39 9.36
N LEU A 304 27.41 -4.66 8.27
CA LEU A 304 27.93 -5.47 7.16
C LEU A 304 29.04 -4.75 6.39
N GLU A 305 28.86 -3.44 6.13
CA GLU A 305 29.90 -2.62 5.51
C GLU A 305 31.20 -2.68 6.31
N SER A 306 31.10 -2.66 7.66
CA SER A 306 32.25 -2.79 8.55
C SER A 306 32.89 -4.18 8.51
N VAL A 307 32.06 -5.23 8.56
CA VAL A 307 32.54 -6.62 8.47
C VAL A 307 33.36 -6.83 7.19
N VAL A 308 32.80 -6.45 6.02
CA VAL A 308 33.53 -6.63 4.75
C VAL A 308 34.73 -5.69 4.57
N ALA A 309 34.75 -4.58 5.33
CA ALA A 309 35.91 -3.68 5.42
C ALA A 309 37.03 -4.20 6.36
N GLY A 310 36.86 -5.40 6.94
CA GLY A 310 37.78 -5.95 7.91
C GLY A 310 37.83 -5.19 9.23
N LEU A 311 36.73 -4.48 9.58
CA LEU A 311 36.59 -3.70 10.79
C LEU A 311 35.69 -4.47 11.78
N PRO A 312 36.19 -4.90 12.96
CA PRO A 312 35.39 -5.57 13.96
C PRO A 312 34.24 -4.67 14.47
N VAL A 313 33.16 -5.29 14.92
CA VAL A 313 31.91 -4.61 15.27
C VAL A 313 31.50 -4.92 16.71
N LEU A 314 31.11 -3.90 17.47
CA LEU A 314 30.41 -4.01 18.75
C LEU A 314 29.02 -3.38 18.62
N THR A 315 27.98 -4.22 18.66
CA THR A 315 26.59 -3.77 18.47
C THR A 315 25.64 -4.47 19.44
N THR A 316 24.35 -4.09 19.43
CA THR A 316 23.28 -4.75 20.22
C THR A 316 22.56 -5.80 19.38
N GLU A 317 22.04 -6.86 20.02
CA GLU A 317 21.30 -7.95 19.36
C GLU A 317 20.04 -7.50 18.59
N ASN A 318 19.45 -6.39 18.98
CA ASN A 318 18.24 -5.85 18.34
C ASN A 318 18.48 -5.13 17.02
N CYS A 319 19.72 -5.10 16.53
CA CYS A 319 20.01 -4.66 15.16
C CYS A 319 19.70 -5.77 14.16
N GLY A 320 18.98 -5.46 13.08
CA GLY A 320 18.51 -6.46 12.12
C GLY A 320 19.61 -7.34 11.52
N TYR A 321 20.78 -6.76 11.26
CA TYR A 321 21.94 -7.47 10.70
C TYR A 321 23.01 -7.86 11.74
N ALA A 322 22.70 -7.79 13.03
CA ALA A 322 23.63 -8.17 14.08
C ALA A 322 24.12 -9.64 13.96
N HIS A 323 23.25 -10.54 13.51
CA HIS A 323 23.58 -11.95 13.34
C HIS A 323 24.76 -12.18 12.36
N TYR A 324 24.90 -11.35 11.33
CA TYR A 324 26.05 -11.44 10.40
C TYR A 324 27.40 -11.13 11.06
N VAL A 325 27.42 -10.30 12.10
CA VAL A 325 28.64 -10.03 12.87
C VAL A 325 29.13 -11.32 13.55
N THR A 326 28.20 -12.12 14.07
CA THR A 326 28.49 -13.42 14.70
C THR A 326 28.83 -14.48 13.64
N GLU A 327 28.08 -14.56 12.55
CA GLU A 327 28.34 -15.50 11.44
C GLU A 327 29.73 -15.29 10.82
N ALA A 328 30.17 -14.03 10.69
CA ALA A 328 31.49 -13.68 10.19
C ALA A 328 32.59 -13.81 11.24
N ASP A 329 32.28 -14.09 12.48
CA ASP A 329 33.16 -14.05 13.64
C ASP A 329 34.00 -12.73 13.68
N MET A 330 33.30 -11.59 13.48
CA MET A 330 33.85 -10.26 13.29
C MET A 330 33.46 -9.28 14.40
N GLY A 331 33.14 -9.76 15.59
CA GLY A 331 32.81 -8.85 16.69
C GLY A 331 31.98 -9.48 17.79
N GLU A 332 31.40 -8.60 18.62
CA GLU A 332 30.58 -9.03 19.78
C GLU A 332 29.22 -8.32 19.80
N LEU A 333 28.21 -9.04 20.29
CA LEU A 333 26.85 -8.52 20.49
C LEU A 333 26.60 -8.25 21.97
N VAL A 334 25.93 -7.14 22.28
CA VAL A 334 25.39 -6.85 23.61
C VAL A 334 23.98 -7.43 23.68
N PRO A 335 23.70 -8.36 24.60
CA PRO A 335 22.40 -9.02 24.69
C PRO A 335 21.29 -8.06 25.11
N MET A 336 20.05 -8.49 24.83
CA MET A 336 18.86 -7.83 25.33
C MET A 336 18.26 -8.61 26.53
N PRO A 337 17.75 -7.94 27.59
CA PRO A 337 17.66 -6.47 27.75
C PRO A 337 19.03 -5.79 27.90
N PHE A 338 19.15 -4.58 27.35
CA PHE A 338 20.41 -3.85 27.32
C PHE A 338 20.93 -3.49 28.71
N GLU A 339 22.20 -3.82 28.99
CA GLU A 339 22.93 -3.41 30.17
C GLU A 339 24.18 -2.60 29.80
N GLN A 340 24.29 -1.38 30.30
CA GLN A 340 25.44 -0.50 30.04
C GLN A 340 26.78 -1.14 30.50
N LYS A 341 26.76 -1.90 31.61
CA LYS A 341 27.95 -2.57 32.14
C LYS A 341 28.52 -3.58 31.15
N VAL A 342 27.65 -4.37 30.51
CA VAL A 342 28.07 -5.37 29.49
C VAL A 342 28.72 -4.70 28.29
N LEU A 343 28.13 -3.58 27.81
CA LEU A 343 28.73 -2.79 26.72
C LEU A 343 30.11 -2.26 27.11
N ASN A 344 30.27 -1.74 28.34
CA ASN A 344 31.55 -1.21 28.83
C ASN A 344 32.66 -2.30 28.88
N GLU A 345 32.34 -3.48 29.38
CA GLU A 345 33.27 -4.62 29.49
C GLU A 345 33.70 -5.10 28.11
N LYS A 346 32.72 -5.29 27.20
CA LYS A 346 33.00 -5.72 25.81
C LYS A 346 33.84 -4.69 25.06
N LEU A 347 33.55 -3.39 25.19
CA LEU A 347 34.37 -2.34 24.60
C LEU A 347 35.81 -2.38 25.07
N ALA A 348 36.04 -2.48 26.40
CA ALA A 348 37.39 -2.54 26.97
C ALA A 348 38.17 -3.77 26.49
N LYS A 349 37.51 -4.92 26.37
CA LYS A 349 38.10 -6.16 25.85
C LYS A 349 38.47 -6.02 24.38
N MET A 350 37.57 -5.60 23.50
CA MET A 350 37.78 -5.52 22.06
C MET A 350 38.85 -4.49 21.67
N LEU A 351 39.00 -3.39 22.43
CA LEU A 351 40.07 -2.42 22.21
C LEU A 351 41.46 -2.96 22.56
N GLY A 352 41.55 -4.00 23.36
CA GLY A 352 42.77 -4.75 23.67
C GLY A 352 43.16 -5.75 22.59
N ASP A 353 42.23 -6.16 21.75
CA ASP A 353 42.49 -7.09 20.65
C ASP A 353 43.20 -6.37 19.51
N GLN A 354 44.36 -6.90 19.09
CA GLN A 354 45.19 -6.32 18.03
C GLN A 354 45.30 -7.22 16.79
N ASN A 355 44.47 -8.24 16.65
CA ASN A 355 44.57 -9.22 15.57
C ASN A 355 43.99 -8.72 14.24
N ARG A 356 44.37 -7.52 13.82
CA ARG A 356 43.89 -6.89 12.59
C ARG A 356 44.09 -7.72 11.32
N PRO A 357 45.22 -8.41 11.09
CA PRO A 357 45.37 -9.27 9.92
C PRO A 357 44.28 -10.35 9.83
N SER A 358 43.90 -10.93 10.97
CA SER A 358 42.80 -11.91 11.04
C SER A 358 41.44 -11.28 10.72
N TRP A 359 41.18 -10.07 11.19
CA TRP A 359 39.93 -9.35 10.87
C TRP A 359 39.80 -9.06 9.37
N ILE A 360 40.88 -8.64 8.73
CA ILE A 360 40.93 -8.38 7.28
C ILE A 360 40.62 -9.65 6.49
N GLU A 361 41.27 -10.76 6.86
CA GLU A 361 41.05 -12.05 6.17
C GLU A 361 39.62 -12.57 6.35
N LYS A 362 39.11 -12.55 7.56
CA LYS A 362 37.69 -12.92 7.85
C LYS A 362 36.72 -12.06 7.06
N GLY A 363 36.92 -10.74 7.00
CA GLY A 363 36.11 -9.83 6.22
C GLY A 363 36.11 -10.15 4.72
N ARG A 364 37.29 -10.45 4.14
CA ARG A 364 37.37 -10.87 2.73
C ARG A 364 36.70 -12.21 2.46
N GLN A 365 36.89 -13.19 3.34
CA GLN A 365 36.26 -14.50 3.23
C GLN A 365 34.74 -14.39 3.30
N PHE A 366 34.22 -13.63 4.26
CA PHE A 366 32.79 -13.38 4.40
C PHE A 366 32.21 -12.65 3.18
N ALA A 367 32.91 -11.62 2.66
CA ALA A 367 32.49 -10.88 1.48
C ALA A 367 32.41 -11.75 0.21
N GLY A 368 33.21 -12.82 0.12
CA GLY A 368 33.22 -13.76 -1.01
C GLY A 368 32.20 -14.89 -0.88
N SER A 369 31.77 -15.25 0.32
CA SER A 369 30.90 -16.42 0.55
C SER A 369 29.45 -16.08 0.86
N ALA A 370 29.18 -14.92 1.45
CA ALA A 370 27.84 -14.53 1.86
C ALA A 370 27.08 -13.78 0.74
N ASP A 371 25.78 -14.08 0.60
CA ASP A 371 24.90 -13.27 -0.24
C ASP A 371 24.49 -11.99 0.49
N ILE A 372 25.26 -10.93 0.28
CA ILE A 372 25.07 -9.62 0.90
C ILE A 372 25.00 -8.48 -0.13
N TYR A 373 24.82 -8.83 -1.41
CA TYR A 373 24.84 -7.87 -2.53
C TYR A 373 23.58 -7.88 -3.38
N SER A 374 22.76 -8.93 -3.30
CA SER A 374 21.71 -9.20 -4.28
C SER A 374 20.35 -8.57 -3.95
N LEU A 375 20.21 -7.79 -2.87
CA LEU A 375 18.96 -7.16 -2.43
C LEU A 375 18.19 -6.51 -3.58
N HIS A 376 18.86 -5.62 -4.32
CA HIS A 376 18.20 -4.77 -5.29
C HIS A 376 17.72 -5.56 -6.51
N GLN A 377 18.52 -6.53 -6.95
CA GLN A 377 18.16 -7.42 -8.03
C GLN A 377 17.00 -8.35 -7.61
N ASN A 378 17.09 -8.99 -6.45
CA ASN A 378 16.03 -9.88 -5.94
C ASN A 378 14.72 -9.13 -5.71
N ALA A 379 14.79 -7.87 -5.25
CA ALA A 379 13.60 -7.01 -5.12
C ALA A 379 12.99 -6.71 -6.50
N ALA A 380 13.81 -6.37 -7.50
CA ALA A 380 13.32 -6.09 -8.86
C ALA A 380 12.68 -7.32 -9.49
N GLU A 381 13.30 -8.49 -9.38
CA GLU A 381 12.75 -9.77 -9.87
C GLU A 381 11.41 -10.10 -9.21
N LYS A 382 11.28 -9.86 -7.91
CA LYS A 382 10.02 -10.10 -7.21
C LYS A 382 8.93 -9.11 -7.62
N ILE A 383 9.26 -7.84 -7.81
CA ILE A 383 8.32 -6.83 -8.32
C ILE A 383 7.82 -7.22 -9.71
N GLU A 384 8.72 -7.64 -10.61
CA GLU A 384 8.36 -8.17 -11.93
C GLU A 384 7.40 -9.36 -11.83
N GLN A 385 7.70 -10.35 -10.98
CA GLN A 385 6.84 -11.52 -10.76
C GLN A 385 5.44 -11.14 -10.26
N VAL A 386 5.34 -10.19 -9.34
CA VAL A 386 4.04 -9.71 -8.82
C VAL A 386 3.26 -9.01 -9.93
N ALA A 387 3.89 -8.15 -10.72
CA ALA A 387 3.26 -7.47 -11.84
C ALA A 387 2.77 -8.46 -12.91
N LEU A 388 3.58 -9.44 -13.29
CA LEU A 388 3.19 -10.49 -14.25
C LEU A 388 2.02 -11.33 -13.73
N ARG A 389 2.05 -11.77 -12.48
CA ARG A 389 0.91 -12.50 -11.87
C ARG A 389 -0.37 -11.66 -11.88
N LYS A 390 -0.27 -10.35 -11.63
CA LYS A 390 -1.40 -9.43 -11.68
C LYS A 390 -1.95 -9.28 -13.10
N ILE A 391 -1.10 -9.20 -14.11
CA ILE A 391 -1.48 -9.19 -15.52
C ILE A 391 -2.16 -10.54 -15.90
N GLU A 392 -1.58 -11.67 -15.52
CA GLU A 392 -2.15 -12.99 -15.77
C GLU A 392 -3.51 -13.17 -15.09
N ALA A 393 -3.64 -12.75 -13.83
CA ALA A 393 -4.92 -12.72 -13.12
C ALA A 393 -5.92 -11.73 -13.75
N GLY A 394 -5.43 -10.63 -14.33
CA GLY A 394 -6.22 -9.63 -15.06
C GLY A 394 -6.47 -9.97 -16.53
N SER A 395 -5.84 -11.01 -17.09
CA SER A 395 -6.07 -11.49 -18.46
C SER A 395 -7.40 -12.22 -18.66
N GLY A 396 -8.12 -12.50 -17.57
CA GLY A 396 -9.53 -12.85 -17.64
C GLY A 396 -10.32 -11.69 -18.25
N LYS A 397 -11.28 -12.04 -19.14
CA LYS A 397 -12.19 -11.05 -19.76
C LYS A 397 -12.85 -10.21 -18.67
N THR A 398 -12.72 -8.89 -18.76
CA THR A 398 -13.29 -7.96 -17.76
C THR A 398 -14.66 -7.48 -18.22
N ILE A 399 -15.64 -7.50 -17.32
CA ILE A 399 -16.95 -6.89 -17.54
C ILE A 399 -17.07 -5.65 -16.65
N ALA A 400 -17.40 -4.52 -17.26
CA ALA A 400 -17.68 -3.28 -16.56
C ALA A 400 -19.14 -3.19 -16.16
N PHE A 401 -19.39 -2.84 -14.91
CA PHE A 401 -20.73 -2.56 -14.37
C PHE A 401 -20.87 -1.08 -14.06
N CYS A 402 -21.91 -0.45 -14.55
CA CYS A 402 -22.20 0.97 -14.37
C CYS A 402 -23.47 1.17 -13.55
N LEU A 403 -23.35 1.77 -12.36
CA LEU A 403 -24.49 2.19 -11.59
C LEU A 403 -24.20 3.47 -10.81
N PHE A 404 -25.23 4.35 -10.61
CA PHE A 404 -24.97 5.65 -9.98
C PHE A 404 -24.64 5.53 -8.49
N LYS A 405 -25.33 4.64 -7.76
CA LYS A 405 -25.12 4.47 -6.31
C LYS A 405 -25.35 3.03 -5.88
N TYR A 406 -24.47 2.53 -5.03
CA TYR A 406 -24.66 1.27 -4.36
C TYR A 406 -24.93 1.48 -2.85
N PHE A 407 -25.93 0.79 -2.32
CA PHE A 407 -26.23 0.65 -0.91
C PHE A 407 -26.94 -0.70 -0.65
N PRO A 408 -26.72 -1.39 0.49
CA PRO A 408 -27.10 -2.80 0.66
C PRO A 408 -28.59 -3.11 0.61
N TYR A 409 -29.46 -2.12 0.83
CA TYR A 409 -30.89 -2.34 1.08
C TYR A 409 -31.79 -2.08 -0.14
N GLY A 410 -31.25 -1.67 -1.27
CA GLY A 410 -32.02 -1.41 -2.49
C GLY A 410 -32.33 -2.68 -3.28
N GLY A 411 -33.51 -2.76 -3.91
CA GLY A 411 -33.88 -3.88 -4.79
C GLY A 411 -32.92 -4.01 -5.99
N LEU A 412 -32.74 -2.89 -6.71
CA LEU A 412 -31.80 -2.81 -7.84
C LEU A 412 -30.37 -3.19 -7.42
N GLN A 413 -29.91 -2.71 -6.28
CA GLN A 413 -28.56 -2.95 -5.78
C GLN A 413 -28.34 -4.41 -5.37
N ARG A 414 -29.35 -5.09 -4.85
CA ARG A 414 -29.28 -6.53 -4.56
C ARG A 414 -29.21 -7.37 -5.83
N ASP A 415 -29.98 -7.02 -6.84
CA ASP A 415 -29.91 -7.71 -8.13
C ASP A 415 -28.56 -7.45 -8.80
N PHE A 416 -28.08 -6.21 -8.76
CA PHE A 416 -26.73 -5.83 -9.24
C PHE A 416 -25.63 -6.71 -8.63
N ILE A 417 -25.56 -6.78 -7.28
CA ILE A 417 -24.49 -7.51 -6.62
C ILE A 417 -24.54 -9.02 -6.94
N ARG A 418 -25.75 -9.61 -7.03
CA ARG A 418 -25.93 -11.01 -7.36
C ARG A 418 -25.53 -11.32 -8.80
N ILE A 419 -25.90 -10.47 -9.74
CA ILE A 419 -25.50 -10.61 -11.15
C ILE A 419 -23.97 -10.47 -11.27
N ALA A 420 -23.36 -9.49 -10.62
CA ALA A 420 -21.91 -9.29 -10.67
C ALA A 420 -21.15 -10.48 -10.05
N LEU A 421 -21.61 -11.03 -8.93
CA LEU A 421 -21.03 -12.23 -8.31
C LEU A 421 -21.18 -13.46 -9.22
N GLU A 422 -22.33 -13.66 -9.85
CA GLU A 422 -22.56 -14.77 -10.78
C GLU A 422 -21.66 -14.65 -12.02
N VAL A 423 -21.44 -13.44 -12.53
CA VAL A 423 -20.52 -13.18 -13.65
C VAL A 423 -19.08 -13.47 -13.23
N GLN A 424 -18.69 -13.13 -11.99
CA GLN A 424 -17.38 -13.46 -11.43
C GLN A 424 -17.16 -14.98 -11.32
N THR A 425 -18.15 -15.74 -10.85
CA THR A 425 -18.03 -17.20 -10.76
C THR A 425 -17.84 -17.88 -12.11
N ARG A 426 -18.21 -17.21 -13.20
CA ARG A 426 -17.98 -17.65 -14.58
C ARG A 426 -16.59 -17.27 -15.13
N GLY A 427 -15.70 -16.74 -14.28
CA GLY A 427 -14.31 -16.44 -14.62
C GLY A 427 -14.07 -15.06 -15.23
N PHE A 428 -15.05 -14.13 -15.10
CA PHE A 428 -14.85 -12.75 -15.53
C PHE A 428 -14.35 -11.88 -14.36
N ASN A 429 -13.45 -10.94 -14.66
CA ASN A 429 -13.10 -9.88 -13.74
C ASN A 429 -14.22 -8.83 -13.69
N ILE A 430 -14.53 -8.33 -12.50
CA ILE A 430 -15.61 -7.37 -12.29
C ILE A 430 -15.02 -6.00 -12.01
N ARG A 431 -15.35 -5.02 -12.88
CA ARG A 431 -15.02 -3.61 -12.68
C ARG A 431 -16.29 -2.80 -12.54
N ILE A 432 -16.40 -2.01 -11.49
CA ILE A 432 -17.61 -1.25 -11.16
C ILE A 432 -17.32 0.23 -11.17
N TYR A 433 -18.07 0.98 -11.97
CA TYR A 433 -18.07 2.44 -11.97
C TYR A 433 -19.29 2.94 -11.21
N THR A 434 -19.10 3.72 -10.14
CA THR A 434 -20.18 4.26 -9.33
C THR A 434 -19.84 5.64 -8.77
N LEU A 435 -20.85 6.44 -8.41
CA LEU A 435 -20.65 7.73 -7.74
C LEU A 435 -20.49 7.58 -6.23
N GLU A 436 -21.10 6.54 -5.65
CA GLU A 436 -21.11 6.30 -4.20
C GLU A 436 -21.25 4.79 -3.95
N TRP A 437 -20.52 4.31 -2.95
CA TRP A 437 -20.59 2.92 -2.50
C TRP A 437 -20.70 2.86 -0.98
N GLU A 438 -21.71 2.16 -0.48
CA GLU A 438 -21.94 1.92 0.94
C GLU A 438 -21.93 0.42 1.22
N GLY A 439 -21.19 -0.02 2.24
CA GLY A 439 -21.08 -1.42 2.66
C GLY A 439 -19.80 -2.09 2.21
N ASP A 440 -19.70 -3.38 2.50
CA ASP A 440 -18.52 -4.19 2.21
C ASP A 440 -18.30 -4.39 0.71
N ILE A 441 -17.06 -4.47 0.31
CA ILE A 441 -16.66 -4.71 -1.07
C ILE A 441 -16.44 -6.23 -1.23
N PRO A 442 -17.15 -6.90 -2.14
CA PRO A 442 -16.91 -8.31 -2.42
C PRO A 442 -15.48 -8.55 -2.94
N ASP A 443 -14.89 -9.68 -2.53
CA ASP A 443 -13.56 -10.06 -2.96
C ASP A 443 -13.45 -10.13 -4.48
N GLY A 444 -12.36 -9.55 -5.00
CA GLY A 444 -12.06 -9.55 -6.44
C GLY A 444 -12.84 -8.52 -7.26
N PHE A 445 -13.64 -7.63 -6.65
CA PHE A 445 -14.28 -6.53 -7.35
C PHE A 445 -13.36 -5.29 -7.38
N GLU A 446 -13.14 -4.75 -8.57
CA GLU A 446 -12.49 -3.44 -8.77
C GLU A 446 -13.56 -2.34 -8.74
N ILE A 447 -13.66 -1.58 -7.62
CA ILE A 447 -14.64 -0.50 -7.49
C ILE A 447 -13.99 0.86 -7.73
N ILE A 448 -14.51 1.58 -8.72
CA ILE A 448 -14.05 2.91 -9.11
C ILE A 448 -15.12 3.93 -8.75
N ILE A 449 -14.83 4.73 -7.72
CA ILE A 449 -15.67 5.88 -7.36
C ILE A 449 -15.36 7.02 -8.33
N VAL A 450 -16.32 7.33 -9.20
CA VAL A 450 -16.17 8.37 -10.23
C VAL A 450 -16.12 9.75 -9.58
N PRO A 451 -15.01 10.50 -9.68
CA PRO A 451 -14.77 11.73 -8.92
C PRO A 451 -15.44 12.95 -9.56
N VAL A 452 -16.76 12.93 -9.72
CA VAL A 452 -17.52 14.04 -10.33
C VAL A 452 -18.52 14.63 -9.36
N SER A 453 -18.64 15.95 -9.40
CA SER A 453 -19.62 16.71 -8.64
C SER A 453 -20.37 17.71 -9.52
N ALA A 454 -21.61 18.01 -9.18
CA ALA A 454 -22.42 19.04 -9.80
C ALA A 454 -23.55 19.51 -8.87
N LEU A 455 -24.06 20.71 -9.09
CA LEU A 455 -25.18 21.28 -8.30
C LEU A 455 -26.50 20.54 -8.53
N THR A 456 -26.65 19.87 -9.68
CA THR A 456 -27.89 19.14 -10.01
C THR A 456 -27.58 17.70 -10.41
N ASN A 457 -28.48 16.77 -10.11
CA ASN A 457 -28.29 15.35 -10.42
C ASN A 457 -28.12 15.08 -11.92
N HIS A 458 -28.87 15.75 -12.80
CA HIS A 458 -28.73 15.54 -14.23
C HIS A 458 -27.35 15.95 -14.73
N ASN A 459 -26.80 17.07 -14.26
CA ASN A 459 -25.43 17.47 -14.61
C ASN A 459 -24.38 16.51 -13.99
N ARG A 460 -24.62 15.97 -12.79
CA ARG A 460 -23.75 14.97 -12.17
C ARG A 460 -23.71 13.69 -13.00
N TYR A 461 -24.87 13.23 -13.51
CA TYR A 461 -24.95 12.02 -14.34
C TYR A 461 -24.36 12.22 -15.74
N ARG A 462 -24.48 13.41 -16.33
CA ARG A 462 -23.78 13.75 -17.57
C ARG A 462 -22.27 13.68 -17.41
N LYS A 463 -21.74 14.26 -16.32
CA LYS A 463 -20.30 14.20 -16.01
C LYS A 463 -19.83 12.78 -15.70
N TYR A 464 -20.68 11.98 -14.99
CA TYR A 464 -20.40 10.58 -14.73
C TYR A 464 -20.22 9.81 -16.03
N TYR A 465 -21.18 9.91 -16.95
CA TYR A 465 -21.10 9.26 -18.25
C TYR A 465 -19.84 9.67 -19.03
N ALA A 466 -19.57 10.96 -19.16
CA ALA A 466 -18.39 11.45 -19.88
C ALA A 466 -17.08 10.93 -19.27
N TRP A 467 -17.01 10.84 -17.97
CA TRP A 467 -15.84 10.30 -17.26
C TRP A 467 -15.69 8.80 -17.49
N VAL A 468 -16.77 8.03 -17.37
CA VAL A 468 -16.77 6.56 -17.59
C VAL A 468 -16.42 6.23 -19.03
N ASP A 469 -16.98 6.92 -20.01
CA ASP A 469 -16.65 6.76 -21.44
C ASP A 469 -15.15 7.00 -21.71
N SER A 470 -14.58 8.07 -21.13
CA SER A 470 -13.15 8.35 -21.22
C SER A 470 -12.28 7.26 -20.55
N ALA A 471 -12.72 6.75 -19.42
CA ALA A 471 -12.00 5.71 -18.68
C ALA A 471 -12.03 4.36 -19.44
N LEU A 472 -13.17 4.00 -20.02
CA LEU A 472 -13.33 2.77 -20.81
C LEU A 472 -12.53 2.82 -22.13
N LYS A 473 -12.38 3.98 -22.75
CA LYS A 473 -11.49 4.17 -23.91
C LYS A 473 -10.02 3.93 -23.58
N LYS A 474 -9.59 4.26 -22.36
CA LYS A 474 -8.21 4.03 -21.88
C LYS A 474 -7.97 2.60 -21.38
N ARG A 475 -8.99 1.98 -20.78
CA ARG A 475 -8.96 0.62 -20.27
C ARG A 475 -10.17 -0.17 -20.80
N PRO A 476 -10.12 -0.64 -22.05
CA PRO A 476 -11.22 -1.38 -22.66
C PRO A 476 -11.63 -2.62 -21.85
N VAL A 477 -12.88 -2.98 -21.96
CA VAL A 477 -13.49 -4.16 -21.33
C VAL A 477 -14.21 -5.01 -22.38
N GLU A 478 -14.53 -6.26 -22.04
CA GLU A 478 -15.24 -7.17 -22.95
C GLU A 478 -16.69 -6.73 -23.20
N ARG A 479 -17.38 -6.31 -22.12
CA ARG A 479 -18.77 -5.82 -22.15
C ARG A 479 -19.02 -4.78 -21.06
N ILE A 480 -19.99 -3.89 -21.33
CA ILE A 480 -20.44 -2.83 -20.43
C ILE A 480 -21.88 -3.08 -20.05
N VAL A 481 -22.14 -3.35 -18.77
CA VAL A 481 -23.48 -3.62 -18.22
C VAL A 481 -23.95 -2.42 -17.41
N GLY A 482 -25.08 -1.81 -17.81
CA GLY A 482 -25.68 -0.67 -17.13
C GLY A 482 -26.84 -1.06 -16.23
N PHE A 483 -26.86 -0.53 -15.02
CA PHE A 483 -28.02 -0.55 -14.10
C PHE A 483 -28.75 0.80 -14.05
N ASN A 484 -28.21 1.77 -14.77
CA ASN A 484 -28.88 3.04 -15.10
C ASN A 484 -28.70 3.28 -16.60
N LYS A 485 -29.70 3.92 -17.21
CA LYS A 485 -29.68 4.25 -18.64
C LYS A 485 -28.56 5.23 -18.94
N MET A 486 -27.74 4.92 -19.90
CA MET A 486 -26.69 5.80 -20.44
C MET A 486 -26.24 5.30 -21.82
N PRO A 487 -25.63 6.15 -22.66
CA PRO A 487 -25.08 5.72 -23.95
C PRO A 487 -23.92 4.73 -23.81
N GLY A 488 -23.69 3.88 -24.81
CA GLY A 488 -22.54 3.00 -24.92
C GLY A 488 -22.60 1.72 -24.08
N LEU A 489 -23.79 1.31 -23.64
CA LEU A 489 -23.99 0.04 -22.95
C LEU A 489 -24.11 -1.11 -23.95
N ASP A 490 -23.45 -2.24 -23.68
CA ASP A 490 -23.73 -3.51 -24.37
C ASP A 490 -24.98 -4.18 -23.83
N VAL A 491 -25.18 -4.10 -22.49
CA VAL A 491 -26.32 -4.71 -21.80
C VAL A 491 -26.91 -3.72 -20.81
N TYR A 492 -28.24 -3.60 -20.80
CA TYR A 492 -28.97 -2.78 -19.82
C TYR A 492 -29.91 -3.63 -18.97
N TYR A 493 -29.78 -3.58 -17.64
CA TYR A 493 -30.71 -4.18 -16.69
C TYR A 493 -31.87 -3.23 -16.44
N ALA A 494 -33.01 -3.52 -17.06
CA ALA A 494 -34.17 -2.63 -17.13
C ALA A 494 -35.11 -2.80 -15.93
N ALA A 495 -34.73 -2.25 -14.79
CA ALA A 495 -35.53 -2.19 -13.58
C ALA A 495 -36.38 -0.92 -13.48
N ASP A 496 -36.10 0.10 -14.29
CA ASP A 496 -36.83 1.37 -14.31
C ASP A 496 -37.96 1.35 -15.33
N SER A 497 -39.06 2.04 -15.01
CA SER A 497 -40.16 2.24 -15.95
C SER A 497 -39.75 3.14 -17.12
N CYS A 498 -40.52 3.10 -18.21
CA CYS A 498 -40.37 3.99 -19.34
C CYS A 498 -40.47 5.46 -18.89
N TYR A 499 -39.37 6.20 -19.10
CA TYR A 499 -39.25 7.60 -18.68
C TYR A 499 -40.13 8.52 -19.53
N GLU A 500 -40.15 8.26 -20.84
CA GLU A 500 -40.97 9.05 -21.78
C GLU A 500 -42.44 8.95 -21.44
N ASP A 501 -42.96 7.74 -21.15
CA ASP A 501 -44.37 7.55 -20.74
C ASP A 501 -44.70 8.36 -19.46
N LYS A 502 -43.78 8.31 -18.46
CA LYS A 502 -43.96 9.11 -17.24
C LYS A 502 -43.90 10.62 -17.51
N ALA A 503 -42.99 11.05 -18.38
CA ALA A 503 -42.83 12.46 -18.71
C ALA A 503 -44.10 13.02 -19.43
N GLN A 504 -44.74 12.20 -20.26
CA GLN A 504 -45.91 12.59 -20.98
C GLN A 504 -47.20 12.52 -20.13
N LYS A 505 -47.35 11.48 -19.32
CA LYS A 505 -48.61 11.23 -18.57
C LYS A 505 -48.63 11.84 -17.16
N GLN A 506 -47.46 12.03 -16.53
CA GLN A 506 -47.36 12.41 -15.11
C GLN A 506 -46.72 13.77 -14.87
N ARG A 507 -46.20 14.45 -15.93
CA ARG A 507 -45.56 15.75 -15.82
C ARG A 507 -46.24 16.78 -16.70
N SER A 508 -46.06 18.08 -16.34
CA SER A 508 -46.55 19.17 -17.17
C SER A 508 -45.78 19.25 -18.49
N TRP A 509 -46.40 19.81 -19.53
CA TRP A 509 -45.74 20.02 -20.82
C TRP A 509 -44.46 20.85 -20.70
N ALA A 510 -44.41 21.82 -19.76
CA ALA A 510 -43.21 22.64 -19.49
C ALA A 510 -42.02 21.82 -18.98
N TYR A 511 -42.25 20.68 -18.34
CA TYR A 511 -41.19 19.80 -17.90
C TYR A 511 -40.34 19.26 -19.04
N ARG A 512 -40.96 19.05 -20.21
CA ARG A 512 -40.27 18.55 -21.42
C ARG A 512 -39.33 19.57 -22.07
N HIS A 513 -39.30 20.81 -21.58
CA HIS A 513 -38.36 21.86 -21.99
C HIS A 513 -37.24 22.11 -20.95
N THR A 514 -37.02 21.17 -20.04
CA THR A 514 -36.00 21.30 -19.01
C THR A 514 -34.73 20.51 -19.39
N PRO A 515 -33.51 21.00 -19.05
CA PRO A 515 -32.29 20.26 -19.25
C PRO A 515 -32.26 18.86 -18.59
N ARG A 516 -33.09 18.67 -17.59
CA ARG A 516 -33.27 17.37 -16.94
C ARG A 516 -34.01 16.39 -17.85
N TYR A 517 -35.06 16.83 -18.50
CA TYR A 517 -35.79 15.99 -19.44
C TYR A 517 -34.91 15.63 -20.63
N ASP A 518 -34.21 16.61 -21.20
CA ASP A 518 -33.33 16.40 -22.36
C ASP A 518 -32.32 15.30 -22.09
N LEU A 519 -31.62 15.33 -20.93
CA LEU A 519 -30.63 14.31 -20.59
C LEU A 519 -31.24 12.92 -20.42
N PHE A 520 -32.32 12.81 -19.65
CA PHE A 520 -32.87 11.47 -19.36
C PHE A 520 -33.60 10.87 -20.57
N SER A 521 -34.20 11.70 -21.41
CA SER A 521 -34.76 11.27 -22.69
C SER A 521 -33.66 10.82 -23.66
N GLU A 522 -32.57 11.57 -23.75
CA GLU A 522 -31.39 11.19 -24.54
C GLU A 522 -30.81 9.84 -24.06
N PHE A 523 -30.65 9.66 -22.74
CA PHE A 523 -30.12 8.43 -22.16
C PHE A 523 -31.07 7.24 -22.39
N GLU A 524 -32.38 7.43 -22.26
CA GLU A 524 -33.35 6.38 -22.55
C GLU A 524 -33.35 6.04 -24.05
N LYS A 525 -33.32 7.04 -24.93
CA LYS A 525 -33.27 6.86 -26.36
C LYS A 525 -32.01 6.10 -26.80
N SER A 526 -30.85 6.39 -26.20
CA SER A 526 -29.59 5.72 -26.54
C SER A 526 -29.62 4.20 -26.27
N VAL A 527 -30.46 3.75 -25.36
CA VAL A 527 -30.62 2.32 -25.02
C VAL A 527 -31.74 1.67 -25.85
N PHE A 528 -32.86 2.34 -26.02
CA PHE A 528 -34.09 1.74 -26.57
C PHE A 528 -34.37 2.07 -28.02
N SER A 529 -33.66 2.99 -28.68
CA SER A 529 -33.87 3.31 -30.09
C SER A 529 -33.60 2.09 -31.00
N PRO A 530 -34.20 2.08 -32.21
CA PRO A 530 -33.96 0.99 -33.19
C PRO A 530 -32.50 0.88 -33.61
N ASP A 531 -31.75 1.99 -33.58
CA ASP A 531 -30.35 2.04 -33.98
C ASP A 531 -29.39 1.61 -32.85
N SER A 532 -29.89 1.32 -31.66
CA SER A 532 -29.08 0.87 -30.54
C SER A 532 -28.83 -0.64 -30.61
N GLU A 533 -27.61 -1.06 -30.28
CA GLU A 533 -27.19 -2.47 -30.19
C GLU A 533 -27.29 -3.02 -28.74
N THR A 534 -27.77 -2.20 -27.78
CA THR A 534 -27.85 -2.58 -26.37
C THR A 534 -28.87 -3.71 -26.16
N GLU A 535 -28.44 -4.84 -25.60
CA GLU A 535 -29.30 -5.93 -25.15
C GLU A 535 -30.02 -5.55 -23.85
N ILE A 536 -31.32 -5.85 -23.74
CA ILE A 536 -32.16 -5.37 -22.65
C ILE A 536 -32.65 -6.53 -21.79
N LEU A 537 -32.19 -6.58 -20.56
CA LEU A 537 -32.64 -7.54 -19.55
C LEU A 537 -33.85 -6.96 -18.81
N MET A 538 -35.07 -7.26 -19.27
CA MET A 538 -36.32 -6.69 -18.75
C MET A 538 -36.87 -7.54 -17.59
N ILE A 539 -37.22 -6.89 -16.47
CA ILE A 539 -37.82 -7.57 -15.31
C ILE A 539 -39.35 -7.43 -15.24
N SER A 540 -39.92 -6.59 -16.09
CA SER A 540 -41.38 -6.31 -16.08
C SER A 540 -41.96 -6.39 -17.48
N SER A 541 -42.76 -7.41 -17.73
CA SER A 541 -43.49 -7.57 -19.00
C SER A 541 -44.48 -6.42 -19.29
N VAL A 542 -44.98 -5.75 -18.24
CA VAL A 542 -45.90 -4.59 -18.36
C VAL A 542 -45.20 -3.37 -18.97
N GLN A 543 -43.88 -3.27 -18.89
CA GLN A 543 -43.12 -2.14 -19.45
C GLN A 543 -42.80 -2.31 -20.93
N VAL A 544 -42.76 -3.54 -21.44
CA VAL A 544 -42.41 -3.85 -22.85
C VAL A 544 -43.26 -3.05 -23.84
N PRO A 545 -44.61 -3.07 -23.78
CA PRO A 545 -45.46 -2.32 -24.73
C PRO A 545 -45.21 -0.80 -24.70
N LEU A 546 -44.78 -0.25 -23.55
CA LEU A 546 -44.50 1.18 -23.44
C LEU A 546 -43.21 1.54 -24.21
N PHE A 547 -42.14 0.73 -24.07
CA PHE A 547 -40.92 0.96 -24.80
C PHE A 547 -41.10 0.73 -26.31
N GLU A 548 -41.89 -0.25 -26.71
CA GLU A 548 -42.27 -0.46 -28.11
C GLU A 548 -43.03 0.75 -28.69
N GLN A 549 -43.98 1.29 -27.94
CA GLN A 549 -44.77 2.44 -28.36
C GLN A 549 -43.94 3.70 -28.58
N TYR A 550 -42.98 3.97 -27.68
CA TYR A 550 -42.21 5.24 -27.72
C TYR A 550 -40.91 5.15 -28.54
N TYR A 551 -40.30 3.97 -28.65
CA TYR A 551 -38.97 3.84 -29.26
C TYR A 551 -38.93 2.88 -30.43
N SER A 552 -39.99 2.18 -30.76
CA SER A 552 -40.02 1.16 -31.85
C SER A 552 -38.86 0.15 -31.73
N ILE A 553 -38.62 -0.31 -30.51
CA ILE A 553 -37.49 -1.20 -30.21
C ILE A 553 -37.65 -2.54 -30.94
N GLN A 554 -36.55 -3.14 -31.32
CA GLN A 554 -36.49 -4.49 -31.88
C GLN A 554 -36.80 -5.53 -30.80
N PRO A 555 -37.84 -6.39 -30.95
CA PRO A 555 -38.21 -7.37 -29.91
C PRO A 555 -37.12 -8.35 -29.54
N GLU A 556 -36.21 -8.67 -30.49
CA GLU A 556 -35.11 -9.61 -30.31
C GLU A 556 -34.08 -9.15 -29.26
N ARG A 557 -34.00 -7.86 -29.03
CA ARG A 557 -33.10 -7.25 -28.02
C ARG A 557 -33.70 -7.30 -26.61
N ILE A 558 -34.97 -7.68 -26.44
CA ILE A 558 -35.64 -7.72 -25.14
C ILE A 558 -35.64 -9.14 -24.59
N HIS A 559 -34.91 -9.34 -23.49
CA HIS A 559 -34.86 -10.60 -22.76
C HIS A 559 -35.63 -10.47 -21.45
N LEU A 560 -36.83 -11.09 -21.38
CA LEU A 560 -37.61 -11.07 -20.15
C LEU A 560 -37.01 -12.02 -19.12
N LEU A 561 -36.61 -11.46 -17.97
CA LEU A 561 -36.03 -12.25 -16.89
C LEU A 561 -37.10 -12.80 -15.96
N SER A 562 -36.97 -14.04 -15.54
CA SER A 562 -37.76 -14.63 -14.48
C SER A 562 -37.50 -13.96 -13.14
N PRO A 563 -38.52 -13.78 -12.27
CA PRO A 563 -38.29 -13.22 -10.95
C PRO A 563 -37.28 -14.01 -10.13
N GLY A 564 -36.31 -13.30 -9.51
CA GLY A 564 -35.29 -13.88 -8.64
C GLY A 564 -35.65 -13.69 -7.16
N ILE A 565 -36.03 -14.76 -6.47
CA ILE A 565 -36.26 -14.75 -5.03
C ILE A 565 -35.16 -15.48 -4.31
N ALA A 566 -34.66 -14.89 -3.23
CA ALA A 566 -33.64 -15.53 -2.39
C ALA A 566 -34.25 -16.69 -1.59
N ARG A 567 -33.54 -17.80 -1.46
CA ARG A 567 -34.03 -18.99 -0.75
C ARG A 567 -34.30 -18.74 0.74
N ASP A 568 -33.65 -17.77 1.37
CA ASP A 568 -33.90 -17.31 2.74
C ASP A 568 -35.29 -16.65 2.93
N ARG A 569 -35.98 -16.35 1.82
CA ARG A 569 -37.37 -15.83 1.83
C ARG A 569 -38.44 -16.92 1.81
N ILE A 570 -38.03 -18.18 1.65
CA ILE A 570 -38.94 -19.31 1.76
C ILE A 570 -39.28 -19.50 3.24
N ALA A 571 -40.57 -19.67 3.54
CA ALA A 571 -41.03 -19.85 4.91
C ALA A 571 -40.36 -21.06 5.57
N PRO A 572 -39.62 -20.88 6.67
CA PRO A 572 -38.96 -21.98 7.36
C PRO A 572 -39.96 -22.87 8.12
N SER A 573 -39.57 -24.07 8.49
CA SER A 573 -40.42 -25.02 9.21
C SER A 573 -40.97 -24.47 10.55
N ASN A 574 -40.18 -23.61 11.22
CA ASN A 574 -40.55 -22.95 12.49
C ASN A 574 -41.18 -21.57 12.30
N ARG A 575 -41.84 -21.31 11.13
CA ARG A 575 -42.45 -20.00 10.83
C ARG A 575 -43.45 -19.53 11.89
N SER A 576 -44.18 -20.48 12.51
CA SER A 576 -45.19 -20.17 13.54
C SER A 576 -44.55 -19.56 14.78
N ASP A 577 -43.41 -20.09 15.21
CA ASP A 577 -42.69 -19.60 16.38
C ASP A 577 -42.11 -18.21 16.10
N ILE A 578 -41.48 -18.04 14.91
CA ILE A 578 -40.93 -16.75 14.46
C ILE A 578 -42.05 -15.70 14.40
N ARG A 579 -43.27 -16.08 13.88
CA ARG A 579 -44.41 -15.20 13.83
C ARG A 579 -44.85 -14.79 15.24
N ALA A 580 -44.98 -15.73 16.17
CA ALA A 580 -45.39 -15.47 17.54
C ALA A 580 -44.41 -14.54 18.26
N ASP A 581 -43.10 -14.79 18.14
CA ASP A 581 -42.06 -13.97 18.74
C ASP A 581 -42.04 -12.55 18.17
N PHE A 582 -42.18 -12.41 16.86
CA PHE A 582 -42.22 -11.10 16.19
C PHE A 582 -43.44 -10.29 16.60
N ARG A 583 -44.62 -10.91 16.64
CA ARG A 583 -45.87 -10.27 17.11
C ARG A 583 -45.78 -9.83 18.55
N ARG A 584 -45.18 -10.68 19.41
CA ARG A 584 -44.93 -10.34 20.82
C ARG A 584 -44.01 -9.13 20.97
N GLY A 585 -42.95 -9.05 20.14
CA GLY A 585 -42.02 -7.91 20.09
C GLY A 585 -42.73 -6.60 19.69
N LEU A 586 -43.74 -6.68 18.81
CA LEU A 586 -44.58 -5.55 18.38
C LEU A 586 -45.74 -5.25 19.32
N LYS A 587 -45.92 -6.03 20.39
CA LYS A 587 -47.10 -5.99 21.30
C LYS A 587 -48.42 -6.12 20.55
N CYS A 588 -48.47 -6.93 19.49
CA CYS A 588 -49.62 -7.19 18.65
C CYS A 588 -50.23 -8.54 19.06
N GLY A 589 -51.50 -8.54 19.44
CA GLY A 589 -52.27 -9.73 19.82
C GLY A 589 -52.51 -10.70 18.67
N ASP A 590 -52.87 -11.94 18.97
CA ASP A 590 -53.11 -12.96 17.92
C ASP A 590 -54.28 -12.63 17.04
N ASP A 591 -55.32 -11.96 17.58
CA ASP A 591 -56.53 -11.56 16.88
C ASP A 591 -56.39 -10.23 16.12
N GLU A 592 -55.30 -9.51 16.30
CA GLU A 592 -55.06 -8.26 15.58
C GLU A 592 -54.56 -8.50 14.15
N ILE A 593 -54.97 -7.64 13.22
CA ILE A 593 -54.52 -7.69 11.82
C ILE A 593 -53.29 -6.82 11.67
N LEU A 594 -52.13 -7.43 11.39
CA LEU A 594 -50.88 -6.72 11.08
C LEU A 594 -50.77 -6.46 9.58
N LEU A 595 -50.91 -5.21 9.17
CA LEU A 595 -50.63 -4.78 7.80
C LEU A 595 -49.17 -4.39 7.65
N LEU A 596 -48.48 -4.98 6.68
CA LEU A 596 -47.06 -4.73 6.43
C LEU A 596 -46.87 -4.12 5.05
N MET A 597 -46.17 -2.99 5.00
CA MET A 597 -45.68 -2.37 3.77
C MET A 597 -44.18 -2.25 3.82
N ILE A 598 -43.49 -2.81 2.83
CA ILE A 598 -42.02 -2.78 2.74
C ILE A 598 -41.60 -2.06 1.46
N GLY A 599 -40.74 -1.06 1.59
CA GLY A 599 -40.10 -0.38 0.46
C GLY A 599 -39.76 1.08 0.73
N SER A 600 -38.86 1.63 -0.09
CA SER A 600 -38.59 3.07 -0.16
C SER A 600 -39.48 3.75 -1.18
N GLY A 601 -39.71 5.07 -1.06
CA GLY A 601 -40.56 5.84 -1.96
C GLY A 601 -42.04 5.62 -1.68
N PHE A 602 -42.52 5.95 -0.50
CA PHE A 602 -43.86 5.69 0.01
C PHE A 602 -44.98 6.14 -0.92
N ILE A 603 -44.85 7.28 -1.58
CA ILE A 603 -45.84 7.78 -2.57
C ILE A 603 -45.92 6.83 -3.77
N THR A 604 -44.79 6.40 -4.30
CA THR A 604 -44.71 5.48 -5.45
C THR A 604 -45.26 4.09 -5.11
N LYS A 605 -45.14 3.68 -3.85
CA LYS A 605 -45.69 2.41 -3.35
C LYS A 605 -47.14 2.50 -2.94
N GLY A 606 -47.73 3.69 -2.95
CA GLY A 606 -49.16 3.88 -2.68
C GLY A 606 -49.51 3.89 -1.19
N LEU A 607 -48.62 4.34 -0.30
CA LEU A 607 -48.94 4.46 1.13
C LEU A 607 -50.15 5.35 1.39
N ASP A 608 -50.30 6.44 0.64
CA ASP A 608 -51.46 7.32 0.66
C ASP A 608 -52.77 6.56 0.37
N ARG A 609 -52.76 5.67 -0.63
CA ARG A 609 -53.92 4.83 -0.98
C ARG A 609 -54.23 3.81 0.10
N ILE A 610 -53.21 3.21 0.72
CA ILE A 610 -53.40 2.28 1.85
C ILE A 610 -54.01 3.00 3.03
N LEU A 611 -53.56 4.20 3.37
CA LEU A 611 -54.11 5.01 4.46
C LEU A 611 -55.56 5.42 4.20
N ILE A 612 -55.90 5.80 2.96
CA ILE A 612 -57.31 6.08 2.55
C ILE A 612 -58.17 4.81 2.66
N ALA A 613 -57.66 3.67 2.19
CA ALA A 613 -58.37 2.40 2.31
C ALA A 613 -58.58 1.99 3.78
N MET A 614 -57.56 2.18 4.63
CA MET A 614 -57.72 1.93 6.07
C MET A 614 -58.77 2.84 6.73
N SER A 615 -58.82 4.11 6.35
CA SER A 615 -59.84 5.04 6.89
C SER A 615 -61.27 4.69 6.48
N ALA A 616 -61.46 3.88 5.45
CA ALA A 616 -62.76 3.37 4.99
C ALA A 616 -63.13 2.01 5.59
N LEU A 617 -62.30 1.44 6.47
CA LEU A 617 -62.62 0.17 7.14
C LEU A 617 -63.77 0.36 8.17
N PRO A 618 -64.62 -0.69 8.36
CA PRO A 618 -65.61 -0.68 9.43
C PRO A 618 -64.97 -0.51 10.80
N SER A 619 -65.68 0.19 11.72
CA SER A 619 -65.19 0.44 13.08
C SER A 619 -64.85 -0.85 13.85
N SER A 620 -65.47 -1.98 13.50
CA SER A 620 -65.17 -3.30 14.07
C SER A 620 -63.79 -3.85 13.72
N LEU A 621 -63.09 -3.27 12.74
CA LEU A 621 -61.76 -3.66 12.33
C LEU A 621 -60.68 -2.63 12.71
N LEU A 622 -61.10 -1.46 13.22
CA LEU A 622 -60.18 -0.38 13.60
C LEU A 622 -59.78 -0.37 15.08
N GLY A 623 -60.34 -1.27 15.89
CA GLY A 623 -60.00 -1.56 17.30
C GLY A 623 -60.29 -0.42 18.25
#